data_4c7c8d1d01b18b4eedd8272b44abceb1
#
_entry.id   4c7c8d1d01b18b4eedd8272b44abceb1
#
_cell.length_a   1.000
_cell.length_b   1.000
_cell.length_c   1.000
_cell.angle_alpha   90.00
_cell.angle_beta   90.00
_cell.angle_gamma   90.00
#
_symmetry.space_group_name_H-M   'P 1'
#
loop_
_entity.id
_entity.type
_entity.pdbx_description
1 polymer ?
#
loop_
_entity_poly.entity_id
_entity_poly.type
_entity_poly.pdbx_seq_one_letter_code
_entity_poly.pdbx_strand_id
1 'polypeptide(L)'
;MGHGIRLRPDLRDRLEGGAKADIRLCWTCGSCDAECPVNISTGVLRPQKIVRMAALGLLEDLTCLPEIWYCARCRRCTQICPNAVKPSDLIEHIRVVTADLREISPDVLDRFSDLWRHFQRVRWHAVAACLAGKGLEELPDELWNEWLATSVPEDHGGIRRPAAYHLPEDLQLISDSHRLSSCFTCGECSSACPVACERSVFDPRSLFRMVYLGLEKELLTMPSIWLCVGCRRCSDCCSQQVDGKQIISALQDMAVAGGVVDPYFRRRMEQANRVLYNRFISEIDSLLHDGRCSTTEASADARKREAQNVLSR
;
A
#
# COMPACT_ATOMS: atom_id res chain seq x y z
N MET A 1 8.57 38.35 -10.84
CA MET A 1 8.62 38.68 -9.40
C MET A 1 8.71 37.31 -8.67
N GLY A 2 9.83 37.04 -7.98
CA GLY A 2 10.01 35.79 -7.30
C GLY A 2 9.06 35.69 -6.10
N HIS A 3 8.13 34.76 -6.13
CA HIS A 3 7.36 34.40 -4.95
C HIS A 3 8.30 33.73 -3.95
N GLY A 4 8.78 34.50 -2.96
CA GLY A 4 9.58 33.93 -1.88
C GLY A 4 8.76 32.93 -1.09
N ILE A 5 9.31 31.74 -0.83
CA ILE A 5 8.70 30.75 0.03
C ILE A 5 8.54 31.34 1.44
N ARG A 6 7.30 31.48 1.91
CA ARG A 6 6.99 31.99 3.25
C ARG A 6 6.77 30.81 4.19
N LEU A 7 7.69 30.62 5.14
CA LEU A 7 7.59 29.60 6.17
C LEU A 7 6.40 29.89 7.11
N ARG A 8 5.60 28.87 7.42
CA ARG A 8 4.42 28.93 8.25
C ARG A 8 4.51 27.92 9.41
N PRO A 9 5.23 28.24 10.48
CA PRO A 9 5.37 27.34 11.64
C PRO A 9 4.04 26.96 12.28
N ASP A 10 3.06 27.87 12.27
CA ASP A 10 1.70 27.63 12.76
C ASP A 10 0.99 26.50 11.99
N LEU A 11 1.14 26.44 10.67
CA LEU A 11 0.56 25.37 9.84
C LEU A 11 1.32 24.06 10.05
N ARG A 12 2.64 24.10 10.21
CA ARG A 12 3.43 22.91 10.58
C ARG A 12 2.90 22.27 11.86
N ASP A 13 2.73 23.05 12.92
CA ASP A 13 2.32 22.56 14.23
C ASP A 13 0.92 21.93 14.18
N ARG A 14 0.01 22.49 13.37
CA ARG A 14 -1.32 21.91 13.12
C ARG A 14 -1.27 20.62 12.32
N LEU A 15 -0.46 20.56 11.26
CA LEU A 15 -0.25 19.31 10.48
C LEU A 15 0.34 18.22 11.36
N GLU A 16 1.30 18.52 12.21
CA GLU A 16 1.95 17.60 13.14
C GLU A 16 0.93 17.04 14.14
N GLY A 17 0.14 17.91 14.76
CA GLY A 17 -0.89 17.53 15.72
C GLY A 17 -2.01 16.71 15.10
N GLY A 18 -2.56 17.11 13.97
CA GLY A 18 -3.63 16.41 13.27
C GLY A 18 -3.20 15.04 12.74
N ALA A 19 -2.00 14.94 12.18
CA ALA A 19 -1.43 13.69 11.69
C ALA A 19 -0.91 12.77 12.82
N LYS A 20 -0.73 13.27 14.04
CA LYS A 20 0.01 12.59 15.11
C LYS A 20 1.39 12.11 14.65
N ALA A 21 2.07 12.96 13.88
CA ALA A 21 3.33 12.69 13.20
C ALA A 21 4.40 13.66 13.70
N ASP A 22 5.53 13.16 14.19
CA ASP A 22 6.61 13.99 14.74
C ASP A 22 7.52 14.49 13.61
N ILE A 23 7.00 15.37 12.74
CA ILE A 23 7.69 15.80 11.49
C ILE A 23 8.98 16.58 11.76
N ARG A 24 9.12 17.22 12.94
CA ARG A 24 10.34 17.92 13.35
C ARG A 24 11.54 16.99 13.56
N LEU A 25 11.28 15.71 13.84
CA LEU A 25 12.31 14.70 14.06
C LEU A 25 12.90 14.16 12.74
N CYS A 26 12.48 14.66 11.59
CA CYS A 26 12.94 14.19 10.29
C CYS A 26 14.39 14.61 10.01
N TRP A 27 15.30 13.62 9.96
CA TRP A 27 16.72 13.83 9.62
C TRP A 27 16.99 13.84 8.11
N THR A 28 15.96 13.75 7.29
CA THR A 28 16.12 13.73 5.82
C THR A 28 17.02 12.59 5.30
N CYS A 29 17.05 11.45 5.99
CA CYS A 29 17.93 10.32 5.67
C CYS A 29 17.55 9.57 4.38
N GLY A 30 16.33 9.75 3.85
CA GLY A 30 15.87 9.11 2.61
C GLY A 30 15.33 7.68 2.75
N SER A 31 15.42 7.04 3.93
CA SER A 31 14.94 5.66 4.12
C SER A 31 13.48 5.46 3.72
N CYS A 32 12.63 6.45 3.97
CA CYS A 32 11.20 6.39 3.59
C CYS A 32 10.98 6.42 2.07
N ASP A 33 11.83 7.12 1.31
CA ASP A 33 11.80 7.14 -0.15
C ASP A 33 12.31 5.79 -0.71
N ALA A 34 13.39 5.25 -0.14
CA ALA A 34 13.99 3.99 -0.56
C ALA A 34 13.07 2.78 -0.33
N GLU A 35 12.23 2.81 0.71
CA GLU A 35 11.30 1.74 1.05
C GLU A 35 9.90 1.89 0.44
N CYS A 36 9.60 3.02 -0.20
CA CYS A 36 8.28 3.24 -0.78
C CYS A 36 8.09 2.40 -2.06
N PRO A 37 7.11 1.46 -2.10
CA PRO A 37 6.92 0.60 -3.28
C PRO A 37 6.53 1.40 -4.53
N VAL A 38 5.80 2.50 -4.37
CA VAL A 38 5.46 3.40 -5.47
C VAL A 38 6.72 4.11 -5.97
N ASN A 39 7.53 4.64 -5.04
CA ASN A 39 8.78 5.33 -5.43
C ASN A 39 9.79 4.38 -6.10
N ILE A 40 9.96 3.17 -5.56
CA ILE A 40 10.85 2.15 -6.14
C ILE A 40 10.44 1.83 -7.59
N SER A 41 9.15 1.74 -7.85
CA SER A 41 8.61 1.37 -9.17
C SER A 41 8.57 2.53 -10.15
N THR A 42 8.34 3.77 -9.71
CA THR A 42 8.01 4.91 -10.59
C THR A 42 8.92 6.13 -10.43
N GLY A 43 9.59 6.27 -9.28
CA GLY A 43 10.39 7.44 -8.93
C GLY A 43 9.58 8.70 -8.57
N VAL A 44 8.25 8.64 -8.59
CA VAL A 44 7.38 9.84 -8.49
C VAL A 44 7.05 10.19 -7.04
N LEU A 45 6.61 9.21 -6.22
CA LEU A 45 6.21 9.46 -4.84
C LEU A 45 7.42 9.47 -3.89
N ARG A 46 7.75 10.63 -3.36
CA ARG A 46 8.84 10.83 -2.41
C ARG A 46 8.32 11.25 -1.04
N PRO A 47 8.07 10.30 -0.11
CA PRO A 47 7.58 10.61 1.24
C PRO A 47 8.44 11.62 1.99
N GLN A 48 9.77 11.59 1.82
CA GLN A 48 10.68 12.56 2.41
C GLN A 48 10.38 14.00 1.97
N LYS A 49 10.13 14.21 0.67
CA LYS A 49 9.77 15.53 0.11
C LYS A 49 8.53 16.08 0.82
N ILE A 50 7.49 15.23 0.96
CA ILE A 50 6.22 15.61 1.61
C ILE A 50 6.44 15.99 3.07
N VAL A 51 7.20 15.18 3.82
CA VAL A 51 7.54 15.48 5.23
C VAL A 51 8.29 16.81 5.34
N ARG A 52 9.24 17.09 4.44
CA ARG A 52 9.98 18.36 4.44
C ARG A 52 9.08 19.56 4.13
N MET A 53 8.19 19.44 3.16
CA MET A 53 7.22 20.51 2.85
C MET A 53 6.31 20.77 4.04
N ALA A 54 5.84 19.73 4.72
CA ALA A 54 5.04 19.86 5.94
C ALA A 54 5.83 20.52 7.08
N ALA A 55 7.11 20.16 7.26
CA ALA A 55 8.00 20.77 8.25
C ALA A 55 8.23 22.28 8.01
N LEU A 56 8.12 22.72 6.77
CA LEU A 56 8.17 24.14 6.37
C LEU A 56 6.80 24.83 6.45
N GLY A 57 5.71 24.10 6.73
CA GLY A 57 4.35 24.62 6.79
C GLY A 57 3.76 24.99 5.42
N LEU A 58 4.19 24.32 4.34
CA LEU A 58 3.75 24.58 2.97
C LEU A 58 2.43 23.83 2.68
N LEU A 59 1.38 24.14 3.43
CA LEU A 59 0.09 23.45 3.35
C LEU A 59 -0.57 23.62 1.98
N GLU A 60 -0.58 24.85 1.45
CA GLU A 60 -1.20 25.17 0.16
C GLU A 60 -0.54 24.42 -0.99
N ASP A 61 0.80 24.31 -0.97
CA ASP A 61 1.53 23.50 -1.96
C ASP A 61 1.26 22.00 -1.79
N LEU A 62 1.13 21.52 -0.55
CA LEU A 62 0.88 20.12 -0.25
C LEU A 62 -0.51 19.67 -0.68
N THR A 63 -1.55 20.48 -0.50
CA THR A 63 -2.93 20.15 -0.90
C THR A 63 -3.10 20.12 -2.41
N CYS A 64 -2.29 20.91 -3.14
CA CYS A 64 -2.26 20.88 -4.60
C CYS A 64 -1.43 19.73 -5.20
N LEU A 65 -0.67 19.01 -4.38
CA LEU A 65 0.30 18.00 -4.83
C LEU A 65 -0.40 16.70 -5.21
N PRO A 66 -0.38 16.24 -6.48
CA PRO A 66 -0.99 14.97 -6.85
C PRO A 66 -0.30 13.77 -6.19
N GLU A 67 0.99 13.87 -5.89
CA GLU A 67 1.78 12.79 -5.30
C GLU A 67 1.24 12.30 -3.95
N ILE A 68 0.52 13.12 -3.19
CA ILE A 68 -0.11 12.65 -1.95
C ILE A 68 -1.12 11.52 -2.22
N TRP A 69 -1.76 11.51 -3.40
CA TRP A 69 -2.75 10.53 -3.82
C TRP A 69 -2.13 9.23 -4.32
N TYR A 70 -0.87 9.23 -4.77
CA TYR A 70 -0.18 8.00 -5.21
C TYR A 70 0.20 7.07 -4.05
N CYS A 71 0.08 7.52 -2.81
CA CYS A 71 0.43 6.74 -1.64
C CYS A 71 -0.51 5.52 -1.46
N ALA A 72 0.07 4.33 -1.48
CA ALA A 72 -0.61 3.05 -1.28
C ALA A 72 -1.03 2.76 0.18
N ARG A 73 -0.87 3.71 1.12
CA ARG A 73 -1.19 3.56 2.56
C ARG A 73 -0.56 2.32 3.21
N CYS A 74 0.52 1.80 2.65
CA CYS A 74 1.16 0.57 3.14
C CYS A 74 1.95 0.76 4.46
N ARG A 75 2.25 2.00 4.87
CA ARG A 75 3.00 2.36 6.09
C ARG A 75 4.46 1.91 6.14
N ARG A 76 5.04 1.38 5.07
CA ARG A 76 6.48 1.00 5.07
C ARG A 76 7.39 2.17 5.44
N CYS A 77 7.11 3.37 4.92
CA CYS A 77 7.85 4.59 5.26
C CYS A 77 7.76 4.95 6.75
N THR A 78 6.66 4.63 7.42
CA THR A 78 6.49 4.80 8.87
C THR A 78 7.31 3.76 9.65
N GLN A 79 7.29 2.50 9.20
CA GLN A 79 8.00 1.40 9.86
C GLN A 79 9.52 1.53 9.78
N ILE A 80 10.04 1.97 8.63
CA ILE A 80 11.50 2.11 8.44
C ILE A 80 12.08 3.38 9.06
N CYS A 81 11.24 4.33 9.46
CA CYS A 81 11.73 5.60 9.97
C CYS A 81 12.41 5.46 11.32
N PRO A 82 13.73 5.74 11.45
CA PRO A 82 14.44 5.59 12.71
C PRO A 82 13.97 6.58 13.80
N ASN A 83 13.32 7.68 13.39
CA ASN A 83 12.83 8.73 14.27
C ASN A 83 11.31 8.69 14.47
N ALA A 84 10.63 7.65 14.05
CA ALA A 84 9.18 7.48 14.20
C ALA A 84 8.32 8.65 13.66
N VAL A 85 8.77 9.32 12.59
CA VAL A 85 8.10 10.51 12.00
C VAL A 85 6.69 10.22 11.47
N LYS A 86 6.37 8.97 11.12
CA LYS A 86 5.09 8.53 10.58
C LYS A 86 4.67 9.23 9.27
N PRO A 87 5.48 9.16 8.18
CA PRO A 87 5.16 9.84 6.92
C PRO A 87 3.84 9.40 6.30
N SER A 88 3.44 8.14 6.45
CA SER A 88 2.17 7.62 5.94
C SER A 88 0.96 8.30 6.58
N ASP A 89 1.02 8.53 7.90
CA ASP A 89 -0.09 9.12 8.65
C ASP A 89 -0.21 10.61 8.31
N LEU A 90 0.93 11.28 8.08
CA LEU A 90 0.97 12.65 7.58
C LEU A 90 0.32 12.77 6.19
N ILE A 91 0.69 11.89 5.24
CA ILE A 91 0.11 11.91 3.88
C ILE A 91 -1.40 11.68 3.94
N GLU A 92 -1.86 10.74 4.76
CA GLU A 92 -3.28 10.46 4.95
C GLU A 92 -4.02 11.69 5.50
N HIS A 93 -3.45 12.35 6.51
CA HIS A 93 -4.03 13.58 7.07
C HIS A 93 -4.10 14.71 6.04
N ILE A 94 -3.06 14.92 5.22
CA ILE A 94 -3.07 15.94 4.17
C ILE A 94 -4.20 15.67 3.16
N ARG A 95 -4.48 14.41 2.79
CA ARG A 95 -5.63 14.06 1.92
C ARG A 95 -6.97 14.48 2.53
N VAL A 96 -7.16 14.20 3.83
CA VAL A 96 -8.38 14.62 4.54
C VAL A 96 -8.50 16.13 4.51
N VAL A 97 -7.45 16.86 4.84
CA VAL A 97 -7.43 18.33 4.78
C VAL A 97 -7.76 18.85 3.38
N THR A 98 -7.21 18.23 2.33
CA THR A 98 -7.48 18.59 0.93
C THR A 98 -8.97 18.42 0.58
N ALA A 99 -9.60 17.35 1.05
CA ALA A 99 -11.03 17.12 0.86
C ALA A 99 -11.88 18.12 1.66
N ASP A 100 -11.50 18.40 2.90
CA ASP A 100 -12.21 19.36 3.76
C ASP A 100 -12.14 20.80 3.21
N LEU A 101 -11.04 21.16 2.56
CA LEU A 101 -10.88 22.44 1.85
C LEU A 101 -11.67 22.51 0.53
N ARG A 102 -12.39 21.45 0.16
CA ARG A 102 -13.15 21.33 -1.09
C ARG A 102 -12.32 21.60 -2.35
N GLU A 103 -11.02 21.31 -2.30
CA GLU A 103 -10.16 21.39 -3.48
C GLU A 103 -10.43 20.23 -4.46
N ILE A 104 -11.01 19.16 -3.92
CA ILE A 104 -11.50 18.01 -4.67
C ILE A 104 -12.93 17.68 -4.26
N SER A 105 -13.67 17.04 -5.17
CA SER A 105 -15.01 16.53 -4.90
C SER A 105 -15.01 15.45 -3.82
N PRO A 106 -15.98 15.40 -2.89
CA PRO A 106 -16.05 14.38 -1.84
C PRO A 106 -16.07 12.94 -2.36
N ASP A 107 -16.61 12.69 -3.56
CA ASP A 107 -16.67 11.38 -4.19
C ASP A 107 -15.28 10.84 -4.62
N VAL A 108 -14.27 11.68 -4.72
CA VAL A 108 -12.90 11.26 -5.07
C VAL A 108 -12.34 10.27 -4.07
N LEU A 109 -12.66 10.41 -2.78
CA LEU A 109 -12.18 9.48 -1.75
C LEU A 109 -12.75 8.06 -1.95
N ASP A 110 -14.03 7.96 -2.29
CA ASP A 110 -14.69 6.67 -2.57
C ASP A 110 -14.17 6.07 -3.87
N ARG A 111 -14.10 6.85 -4.94
CA ARG A 111 -13.55 6.45 -6.24
C ARG A 111 -12.08 6.02 -6.12
N PHE A 112 -11.28 6.71 -5.31
CA PHE A 112 -9.91 6.31 -5.01
C PHE A 112 -9.85 4.94 -4.29
N SER A 113 -10.75 4.70 -3.34
CA SER A 113 -10.83 3.42 -2.65
C SER A 113 -11.21 2.28 -3.58
N ASP A 114 -12.14 2.53 -4.52
CA ASP A 114 -12.51 1.57 -5.55
C ASP A 114 -11.36 1.32 -6.53
N LEU A 115 -10.70 2.37 -6.99
CA LEU A 115 -9.52 2.25 -7.84
C LEU A 115 -8.40 1.43 -7.18
N TRP A 116 -8.16 1.64 -5.89
CA TRP A 116 -7.20 0.85 -5.14
C TRP A 116 -7.58 -0.64 -5.08
N ARG A 117 -8.87 -0.95 -4.88
CA ARG A 117 -9.39 -2.32 -4.89
C ARG A 117 -9.19 -2.97 -6.27
N HIS A 118 -9.59 -2.27 -7.32
CA HIS A 118 -9.43 -2.71 -8.70
C HIS A 118 -7.94 -2.95 -9.04
N PHE A 119 -7.07 -2.06 -8.61
CA PHE A 119 -5.63 -2.21 -8.81
C PHE A 119 -5.08 -3.50 -8.17
N GLN A 120 -5.56 -3.91 -6.99
CA GLN A 120 -5.11 -5.18 -6.39
C GLN A 120 -5.55 -6.39 -7.22
N ARG A 121 -6.72 -6.36 -7.84
CA ARG A 121 -7.19 -7.42 -8.73
C ARG A 121 -6.30 -7.51 -9.98
N VAL A 122 -6.02 -6.39 -10.62
CA VAL A 122 -5.10 -6.32 -11.77
C VAL A 122 -3.70 -6.81 -11.38
N ARG A 123 -3.19 -6.45 -10.20
CA ARG A 123 -1.92 -6.97 -9.70
C ARG A 123 -1.93 -8.49 -9.57
N TRP A 124 -3.03 -9.07 -9.11
CA TRP A 124 -3.15 -10.53 -9.01
C TRP A 124 -2.98 -11.21 -10.37
N HIS A 125 -3.68 -10.71 -11.40
CA HIS A 125 -3.55 -11.24 -12.76
C HIS A 125 -2.12 -11.07 -13.32
N ALA A 126 -1.48 -9.95 -13.06
CA ALA A 126 -0.10 -9.73 -13.48
C ALA A 126 0.88 -10.70 -12.79
N VAL A 127 0.69 -10.96 -11.49
CA VAL A 127 1.47 -11.96 -10.76
C VAL A 127 1.25 -13.35 -11.34
N ALA A 128 0.00 -13.73 -11.61
CA ALA A 128 -0.34 -15.03 -12.22
C ALA A 128 0.33 -15.18 -13.60
N ALA A 129 0.36 -14.12 -14.41
CA ALA A 129 1.06 -14.11 -15.69
C ALA A 129 2.58 -14.29 -15.50
N CYS A 130 3.18 -13.59 -14.51
CA CYS A 130 4.60 -13.73 -14.19
C CYS A 130 4.95 -15.15 -13.71
N LEU A 131 4.09 -15.80 -12.91
CA LEU A 131 4.25 -17.19 -12.49
C LEU A 131 4.18 -18.15 -13.68
N ALA A 132 3.32 -17.86 -14.65
CA ALA A 132 3.23 -18.60 -15.91
C ALA A 132 4.39 -18.33 -16.90
N GLY A 133 5.44 -17.62 -16.46
CA GLY A 133 6.60 -17.29 -17.29
C GLY A 133 6.41 -16.12 -18.24
N LYS A 134 5.25 -15.43 -18.21
CA LYS A 134 4.96 -14.28 -19.09
C LYS A 134 5.47 -12.98 -18.44
N GLY A 135 6.17 -12.14 -19.22
CA GLY A 135 6.51 -10.78 -18.82
C GLY A 135 5.34 -9.81 -19.04
N LEU A 136 5.35 -8.68 -18.36
CA LEU A 136 4.44 -7.58 -18.59
C LEU A 136 5.28 -6.35 -18.96
N GLU A 137 5.31 -6.02 -20.26
CA GLU A 137 6.05 -4.86 -20.78
C GLU A 137 5.18 -3.62 -20.85
N GLU A 138 3.90 -3.81 -21.18
CA GLU A 138 2.89 -2.76 -21.28
C GLU A 138 1.56 -3.25 -20.71
N LEU A 139 0.70 -2.32 -20.29
CA LEU A 139 -0.65 -2.61 -19.83
C LEU A 139 -1.64 -1.71 -20.59
N PRO A 140 -2.04 -2.10 -21.82
CA PRO A 140 -2.98 -1.36 -22.61
C PRO A 140 -4.38 -1.35 -21.97
N ASP A 141 -5.24 -0.42 -22.40
CA ASP A 141 -6.58 -0.24 -21.83
C ASP A 141 -7.43 -1.49 -21.93
N GLU A 142 -7.33 -2.22 -23.04
CA GLU A 142 -8.07 -3.47 -23.26
C GLU A 142 -7.70 -4.52 -22.20
N LEU A 143 -6.41 -4.72 -21.95
CA LEU A 143 -5.93 -5.69 -20.97
C LEU A 143 -6.25 -5.26 -19.53
N TRP A 144 -6.13 -3.96 -19.23
CA TRP A 144 -6.55 -3.38 -17.95
C TRP A 144 -8.03 -3.67 -17.69
N ASN A 145 -8.91 -3.38 -18.66
CA ASN A 145 -10.35 -3.58 -18.53
C ASN A 145 -10.72 -5.07 -18.49
N GLU A 146 -10.03 -5.92 -19.25
CA GLU A 146 -10.19 -7.39 -19.18
C GLU A 146 -9.90 -7.91 -17.78
N TRP A 147 -8.75 -7.53 -17.19
CA TRP A 147 -8.38 -7.96 -15.85
C TRP A 147 -9.26 -7.39 -14.74
N LEU A 148 -9.85 -6.21 -14.96
CA LEU A 148 -10.86 -5.66 -14.05
C LEU A 148 -12.16 -6.45 -14.08
N ALA A 149 -12.58 -6.90 -15.26
CA ALA A 149 -13.81 -7.66 -15.45
C ALA A 149 -13.66 -9.14 -15.05
N THR A 150 -12.42 -9.68 -15.12
CA THR A 150 -12.16 -11.09 -14.81
C THR A 150 -12.14 -11.30 -13.31
N SER A 151 -12.97 -12.21 -12.81
CA SER A 151 -12.94 -12.62 -11.41
C SER A 151 -11.62 -13.33 -11.07
N VAL A 152 -11.08 -13.02 -9.91
CA VAL A 152 -9.97 -13.79 -9.35
C VAL A 152 -10.52 -15.17 -8.96
N PRO A 153 -9.93 -16.27 -9.42
CA PRO A 153 -10.33 -17.61 -8.98
C PRO A 153 -10.25 -17.69 -7.46
N GLU A 154 -11.26 -18.29 -6.84
CA GLU A 154 -11.18 -18.60 -5.42
C GLU A 154 -10.10 -19.67 -5.24
N ASP A 155 -8.94 -19.28 -4.72
CA ASP A 155 -7.79 -20.16 -4.43
C ASP A 155 -8.13 -21.29 -3.42
N HIS A 156 -9.35 -21.29 -2.91
CA HIS A 156 -9.85 -22.21 -1.89
C HIS A 156 -10.76 -23.31 -2.46
N GLY A 157 -10.60 -23.65 -3.71
CA GLY A 157 -11.37 -24.74 -4.36
C GLY A 157 -11.31 -26.02 -3.54
N GLY A 158 -12.27 -26.17 -2.61
CA GLY A 158 -12.52 -27.38 -1.86
C GLY A 158 -11.30 -27.92 -1.12
N ILE A 159 -10.76 -27.18 -0.15
CA ILE A 159 -9.72 -27.69 0.75
C ILE A 159 -10.23 -28.97 1.41
N ARG A 160 -9.88 -30.13 0.84
CA ARG A 160 -10.11 -31.43 1.49
C ARG A 160 -8.99 -31.60 2.50
N ARG A 161 -9.35 -31.69 3.77
CA ARG A 161 -8.42 -32.05 4.84
C ARG A 161 -7.73 -33.34 4.46
N PRO A 162 -6.39 -33.40 4.42
CA PRO A 162 -5.66 -34.66 4.21
C PRO A 162 -6.09 -35.72 5.25
N ALA A 163 -6.27 -36.94 4.84
CA ALA A 163 -6.70 -38.01 5.73
C ALA A 163 -5.69 -38.30 6.88
N ALA A 164 -4.40 -37.99 6.65
CA ALA A 164 -3.36 -37.97 7.67
C ALA A 164 -2.76 -36.55 7.73
N TYR A 165 -3.00 -35.85 8.85
CA TYR A 165 -2.44 -34.52 9.08
C TYR A 165 -0.98 -34.71 9.51
N HIS A 166 -0.07 -34.42 8.62
CA HIS A 166 1.34 -34.22 8.93
C HIS A 166 1.75 -32.87 8.37
N LEU A 167 2.16 -31.97 9.25
CA LEU A 167 2.65 -30.68 8.81
C LEU A 167 4.04 -30.88 8.17
N PRO A 168 4.26 -30.46 6.91
CA PRO A 168 5.60 -30.53 6.32
C PRO A 168 6.62 -29.84 7.21
N GLU A 169 7.84 -30.40 7.29
CA GLU A 169 8.88 -29.95 8.21
C GLU A 169 9.18 -28.45 8.05
N ASP A 170 9.27 -27.97 6.82
CA ASP A 170 9.51 -26.55 6.51
C ASP A 170 8.36 -25.64 6.99
N LEU A 171 7.11 -26.07 6.81
CA LEU A 171 5.95 -25.31 7.32
C LEU A 171 5.87 -25.38 8.85
N GLN A 172 6.27 -26.49 9.46
CA GLN A 172 6.38 -26.61 10.91
C GLN A 172 7.41 -25.63 11.46
N LEU A 173 8.58 -25.54 10.82
CA LEU A 173 9.63 -24.59 11.20
C LEU A 173 9.14 -23.14 11.10
N ILE A 174 8.42 -22.78 10.03
CA ILE A 174 7.81 -21.44 9.88
C ILE A 174 6.77 -21.21 10.99
N SER A 175 5.92 -22.19 11.26
CA SER A 175 4.89 -22.09 12.30
C SER A 175 5.50 -21.80 13.68
N ASP A 176 6.52 -22.55 14.04
CA ASP A 176 7.17 -22.47 15.36
C ASP A 176 7.99 -21.19 15.50
N SER A 177 8.78 -20.83 14.47
CA SER A 177 9.63 -19.63 14.48
C SER A 177 8.82 -18.33 14.56
N HIS A 178 7.57 -18.32 14.04
CA HIS A 178 6.74 -17.11 13.96
C HIS A 178 5.47 -17.19 14.80
N ARG A 179 5.43 -18.09 15.77
CA ARG A 179 4.35 -18.24 16.76
C ARG A 179 2.97 -18.49 16.15
N LEU A 180 2.90 -19.11 14.99
CA LEU A 180 1.64 -19.32 14.29
C LEU A 180 0.66 -20.22 15.08
N SER A 181 1.16 -21.15 15.90
CA SER A 181 0.38 -21.99 16.80
C SER A 181 -0.48 -21.20 17.80
N SER A 182 -0.09 -19.94 18.09
CA SER A 182 -0.86 -19.03 18.95
C SER A 182 -1.97 -18.27 18.23
N CYS A 183 -2.18 -18.47 16.92
CA CYS A 183 -3.13 -17.71 16.12
C CYS A 183 -4.59 -18.04 16.48
N PHE A 184 -5.35 -17.04 16.90
CA PHE A 184 -6.80 -17.16 17.21
C PHE A 184 -7.70 -17.01 15.98
N THR A 185 -7.15 -16.82 14.79
CA THR A 185 -7.91 -16.58 13.55
C THR A 185 -8.92 -15.42 13.65
N CYS A 186 -8.64 -14.41 14.47
CA CYS A 186 -9.52 -13.26 14.74
C CYS A 186 -9.78 -12.36 13.53
N GLY A 187 -8.84 -12.33 12.55
CA GLY A 187 -8.98 -11.55 11.33
C GLY A 187 -8.38 -10.13 11.37
N GLU A 188 -7.81 -9.70 12.50
CA GLU A 188 -7.16 -8.37 12.61
C GLU A 188 -6.08 -8.15 11.55
N CYS A 189 -5.29 -9.18 11.23
CA CYS A 189 -4.28 -9.13 10.18
C CYS A 189 -4.87 -8.84 8.79
N SER A 190 -6.07 -9.35 8.49
CA SER A 190 -6.77 -9.09 7.23
C SER A 190 -7.37 -7.69 7.23
N SER A 191 -7.98 -7.24 8.32
CA SER A 191 -8.55 -5.89 8.45
C SER A 191 -7.47 -4.80 8.40
N ALA A 192 -6.28 -5.07 8.94
CA ALA A 192 -5.17 -4.13 8.92
C ALA A 192 -4.42 -4.09 7.57
N CYS A 193 -4.56 -5.10 6.72
CA CYS A 193 -3.77 -5.24 5.51
C CYS A 193 -4.22 -4.28 4.39
N PRO A 194 -3.34 -3.44 3.83
CA PRO A 194 -3.72 -2.52 2.76
C PRO A 194 -4.02 -3.22 1.43
N VAL A 195 -3.62 -4.49 1.28
CA VAL A 195 -3.85 -5.29 0.06
C VAL A 195 -5.12 -6.13 0.17
N ALA A 196 -5.55 -6.49 1.38
CA ALA A 196 -6.71 -7.33 1.64
C ALA A 196 -8.06 -6.58 1.52
N CYS A 197 -8.18 -5.73 0.51
CA CYS A 197 -9.43 -5.02 0.20
C CYS A 197 -10.47 -5.92 -0.50
N GLU A 198 -10.03 -7.04 -1.05
CA GLU A 198 -10.85 -8.10 -1.61
C GLU A 198 -10.26 -9.45 -1.18
N ARG A 199 -11.02 -10.24 -0.42
CA ARG A 199 -10.51 -11.48 0.21
C ARG A 199 -10.12 -12.56 -0.79
N SER A 200 -10.77 -12.61 -1.94
CA SER A 200 -10.40 -13.51 -3.04
C SER A 200 -9.03 -13.19 -3.63
N VAL A 201 -8.62 -11.91 -3.58
CA VAL A 201 -7.33 -11.45 -4.10
C VAL A 201 -6.21 -11.72 -3.10
N PHE A 202 -6.42 -11.35 -1.83
CA PHE A 202 -5.42 -11.53 -0.78
C PHE A 202 -6.07 -11.52 0.60
N ASP A 203 -5.83 -12.56 1.39
CA ASP A 203 -6.27 -12.62 2.79
C ASP A 203 -5.19 -13.24 3.70
N PRO A 204 -4.47 -12.44 4.49
CA PRO A 204 -3.42 -12.93 5.39
C PRO A 204 -3.90 -14.01 6.35
N ARG A 205 -5.12 -13.89 6.88
CA ARG A 205 -5.71 -14.88 7.80
C ARG A 205 -5.84 -16.25 7.13
N SER A 206 -6.33 -16.26 5.90
CA SER A 206 -6.47 -17.50 5.12
C SER A 206 -5.12 -18.12 4.83
N LEU A 207 -4.12 -17.32 4.44
CA LEU A 207 -2.74 -17.79 4.21
C LEU A 207 -2.17 -18.44 5.48
N PHE A 208 -2.28 -17.79 6.64
CA PHE A 208 -1.76 -18.34 7.90
C PHE A 208 -2.48 -19.64 8.29
N ARG A 209 -3.79 -19.72 8.03
CA ARG A 209 -4.54 -20.95 8.25
C ARG A 209 -4.10 -22.07 7.33
N MET A 210 -3.78 -21.78 6.06
CA MET A 210 -3.26 -22.78 5.12
C MET A 210 -1.88 -23.29 5.55
N VAL A 211 -1.00 -22.43 6.07
CA VAL A 211 0.28 -22.85 6.68
C VAL A 211 0.01 -23.81 7.83
N TYR A 212 -0.89 -23.46 8.74
CA TYR A 212 -1.26 -24.30 9.88
C TYR A 212 -1.86 -25.65 9.45
N LEU A 213 -2.54 -25.69 8.30
CA LEU A 213 -3.10 -26.93 7.72
C LEU A 213 -2.12 -27.71 6.85
N GLY A 214 -0.88 -27.25 6.68
CA GLY A 214 0.14 -27.95 5.90
C GLY A 214 -0.10 -27.95 4.38
N LEU A 215 -0.82 -26.96 3.84
CA LEU A 215 -1.18 -26.87 2.42
C LEU A 215 -0.02 -26.24 1.62
N GLU A 216 1.14 -26.87 1.67
CA GLU A 216 2.39 -26.34 1.11
C GLU A 216 2.28 -26.11 -0.40
N LYS A 217 1.83 -27.12 -1.15
CA LYS A 217 1.75 -27.06 -2.60
C LYS A 217 0.86 -25.90 -3.07
N GLU A 218 -0.30 -25.77 -2.45
CA GLU A 218 -1.26 -24.70 -2.74
C GLU A 218 -0.65 -23.33 -2.41
N LEU A 219 -0.03 -23.18 -1.23
CA LEU A 219 0.61 -21.96 -0.80
C LEU A 219 1.72 -21.49 -1.73
N LEU A 220 2.63 -22.39 -2.13
CA LEU A 220 3.80 -21.99 -2.91
C LEU A 220 3.47 -21.71 -4.38
N THR A 221 2.34 -22.22 -4.90
CA THR A 221 1.92 -21.99 -6.29
C THR A 221 0.95 -20.81 -6.45
N MET A 222 0.35 -20.30 -5.34
CA MET A 222 -0.66 -19.24 -5.44
C MET A 222 -0.05 -17.86 -5.70
N PRO A 223 -0.67 -17.03 -6.58
CA PRO A 223 -0.24 -15.66 -6.82
C PRO A 223 -0.28 -14.78 -5.58
N SER A 224 -1.22 -15.04 -4.66
CA SER A 224 -1.52 -14.17 -3.53
C SER A 224 -0.31 -13.92 -2.61
N ILE A 225 0.58 -14.91 -2.37
CA ILE A 225 1.76 -14.68 -1.52
C ILE A 225 2.67 -13.57 -2.05
N TRP A 226 2.67 -13.32 -3.38
CA TRP A 226 3.49 -12.32 -4.05
C TRP A 226 2.88 -10.92 -4.08
N LEU A 227 1.61 -10.77 -3.66
CA LEU A 227 0.95 -9.47 -3.53
C LEU A 227 1.36 -8.72 -2.28
N CYS A 228 1.96 -9.39 -1.31
CA CYS A 228 2.40 -8.79 -0.07
C CYS A 228 3.40 -7.66 -0.33
N VAL A 229 3.09 -6.46 0.17
CA VAL A 229 3.95 -5.27 0.06
C VAL A 229 4.97 -5.15 1.21
N GLY A 230 5.05 -6.14 2.10
CA GLY A 230 6.04 -6.18 3.19
C GLY A 230 5.85 -5.12 4.29
N CYS A 231 4.64 -4.62 4.49
CA CYS A 231 4.35 -3.48 5.37
C CYS A 231 4.32 -3.80 6.87
N ARG A 232 4.44 -5.05 7.29
CA ARG A 232 4.38 -5.57 8.68
C ARG A 232 3.07 -5.33 9.44
N ARG A 233 2.05 -4.69 8.88
CA ARG A 233 0.81 -4.39 9.61
C ARG A 233 0.16 -5.63 10.22
N CYS A 234 0.20 -6.77 9.51
CA CYS A 234 -0.31 -8.05 10.02
C CYS A 234 0.47 -8.57 11.24
N SER A 235 1.77 -8.25 11.34
CA SER A 235 2.58 -8.59 12.52
C SER A 235 2.29 -7.62 13.68
N ASP A 236 2.26 -6.31 13.39
CA ASP A 236 2.13 -5.25 14.39
C ASP A 236 0.74 -5.22 15.07
N CYS A 237 -0.33 -5.56 14.35
CA CYS A 237 -1.68 -5.60 14.91
C CYS A 237 -2.01 -6.90 15.66
N CYS A 238 -1.13 -7.91 15.58
CA CYS A 238 -1.41 -9.21 16.16
C CYS A 238 -1.22 -9.24 17.67
N SER A 239 -2.30 -9.38 18.43
CA SER A 239 -2.27 -9.51 19.89
C SER A 239 -1.51 -10.77 20.36
N GLN A 240 -1.45 -11.82 19.51
CA GLN A 240 -0.73 -13.07 19.77
C GLN A 240 0.72 -13.03 19.31
N GLN A 241 1.19 -11.87 18.79
CA GLN A 241 2.55 -11.67 18.32
C GLN A 241 2.97 -12.65 17.20
N VAL A 242 2.03 -13.08 16.36
CA VAL A 242 2.33 -13.84 15.14
C VAL A 242 3.03 -12.91 14.15
N ASP A 243 4.24 -13.26 13.70
CA ASP A 243 4.95 -12.44 12.72
C ASP A 243 4.50 -12.78 11.29
N GLY A 244 3.31 -12.31 10.93
CA GLY A 244 2.70 -12.60 9.64
C GLY A 244 3.52 -12.14 8.44
N LYS A 245 4.30 -11.05 8.57
CA LYS A 245 5.21 -10.60 7.48
C LYS A 245 6.31 -11.64 7.23
N GLN A 246 6.91 -12.17 8.28
CA GLN A 246 7.98 -13.16 8.14
C GLN A 246 7.45 -14.49 7.60
N ILE A 247 6.25 -14.91 8.02
CA ILE A 247 5.59 -16.09 7.46
C ILE A 247 5.46 -15.95 5.94
N ILE A 248 4.93 -14.82 5.44
CA ILE A 248 4.76 -14.63 3.99
C ILE A 248 6.13 -14.57 3.29
N SER A 249 7.14 -13.93 3.88
CA SER A 249 8.49 -13.89 3.31
C SER A 249 9.11 -15.28 3.22
N ALA A 250 8.97 -16.10 4.26
CA ALA A 250 9.46 -17.46 4.27
C ALA A 250 8.80 -18.33 3.19
N LEU A 251 7.48 -18.19 2.98
CA LEU A 251 6.78 -18.87 1.89
C LEU A 251 7.30 -18.44 0.51
N GLN A 252 7.57 -17.16 0.30
CA GLN A 252 8.18 -16.67 -0.94
C GLN A 252 9.58 -17.25 -1.15
N ASP A 253 10.39 -17.32 -0.09
CA ASP A 253 11.74 -17.89 -0.16
C ASP A 253 11.69 -19.41 -0.40
N MET A 254 10.76 -20.14 0.22
CA MET A 254 10.51 -21.57 -0.07
C MET A 254 10.11 -21.79 -1.52
N ALA A 255 9.21 -20.96 -2.08
CA ALA A 255 8.80 -21.07 -3.48
C ALA A 255 9.98 -20.88 -4.46
N VAL A 256 10.91 -20.00 -4.12
CA VAL A 256 12.16 -19.80 -4.89
C VAL A 256 13.11 -20.98 -4.72
N ALA A 257 13.39 -21.37 -3.48
CA ALA A 257 14.34 -22.45 -3.17
C ALA A 257 13.86 -23.81 -3.71
N GLY A 258 12.54 -24.07 -3.64
CA GLY A 258 11.91 -25.29 -4.16
C GLY A 258 11.74 -25.30 -5.69
N GLY A 259 12.16 -24.24 -6.40
CA GLY A 259 12.05 -24.15 -7.86
C GLY A 259 10.61 -24.05 -8.38
N VAL A 260 9.66 -23.69 -7.50
CA VAL A 260 8.26 -23.45 -7.88
C VAL A 260 8.15 -22.24 -8.82
N VAL A 261 9.03 -21.27 -8.63
CA VAL A 261 9.20 -20.11 -9.54
C VAL A 261 10.55 -20.21 -10.25
N ASP A 262 10.58 -19.83 -11.53
CA ASP A 262 11.81 -19.84 -12.29
C ASP A 262 12.76 -18.69 -11.88
N PRO A 263 14.08 -18.79 -12.21
CA PRO A 263 15.08 -17.79 -11.75
C PRO A 263 14.82 -16.36 -12.22
N TYR A 264 14.05 -16.17 -13.30
CA TYR A 264 13.75 -14.85 -13.87
C TYR A 264 12.48 -14.23 -13.29
N PHE A 265 11.74 -14.96 -12.45
CA PHE A 265 10.48 -14.50 -11.89
C PHE A 265 10.60 -13.14 -11.17
N ARG A 266 11.61 -12.97 -10.32
CA ARG A 266 11.81 -11.71 -9.58
C ARG A 266 11.99 -10.53 -10.54
N ARG A 267 12.76 -10.70 -11.61
CA ARG A 267 12.97 -9.66 -12.63
C ARG A 267 11.67 -9.33 -13.38
N ARG A 268 10.88 -10.35 -13.73
CA ARG A 268 9.56 -10.12 -14.35
C ARG A 268 8.62 -9.37 -13.42
N MET A 269 8.62 -9.71 -12.14
CA MET A 269 7.81 -9.01 -11.13
C MET A 269 8.22 -7.54 -10.94
N GLU A 270 9.51 -7.24 -10.95
CA GLU A 270 10.00 -5.85 -10.89
C GLU A 270 9.54 -5.06 -12.11
N GLN A 271 9.65 -5.64 -13.30
CA GLN A 271 9.17 -5.03 -14.53
C GLN A 271 7.65 -4.83 -14.51
N ALA A 272 6.91 -5.85 -14.16
CA ALA A 272 5.46 -5.79 -14.02
C ALA A 272 5.01 -4.72 -13.00
N ASN A 273 5.69 -4.62 -11.86
CA ASN A 273 5.39 -3.58 -10.86
C ASN A 273 5.61 -2.16 -11.41
N ARG A 274 6.66 -1.93 -12.21
CA ARG A 274 6.86 -0.62 -12.87
C ARG A 274 5.68 -0.27 -13.78
N VAL A 275 5.26 -1.19 -14.62
CA VAL A 275 4.12 -0.99 -15.53
C VAL A 275 2.84 -0.75 -14.75
N LEU A 276 2.55 -1.59 -13.76
CA LEU A 276 1.35 -1.52 -12.93
C LEU A 276 1.25 -0.22 -12.15
N TYR A 277 2.32 0.19 -11.45
CA TYR A 277 2.28 1.43 -10.66
C TYR A 277 2.24 2.69 -11.54
N ASN A 278 2.87 2.69 -12.72
CA ASN A 278 2.72 3.80 -13.67
C ASN A 278 1.27 3.90 -14.17
N ARG A 279 0.63 2.77 -14.49
CA ARG A 279 -0.78 2.75 -14.85
C ARG A 279 -1.67 3.25 -13.71
N PHE A 280 -1.44 2.78 -12.49
CA PHE A 280 -2.18 3.22 -11.31
C PHE A 280 -2.08 4.74 -11.10
N ILE A 281 -0.90 5.33 -11.28
CA ILE A 281 -0.70 6.78 -11.21
C ILE A 281 -1.52 7.49 -12.29
N SER A 282 -1.49 7.00 -13.53
CA SER A 282 -2.27 7.59 -14.63
C SER A 282 -3.77 7.58 -14.33
N GLU A 283 -4.29 6.50 -13.74
CA GLU A 283 -5.70 6.40 -13.32
C GLU A 283 -6.03 7.41 -12.20
N ILE A 284 -5.10 7.59 -11.25
CA ILE A 284 -5.25 8.61 -10.20
C ILE A 284 -5.26 10.02 -10.80
N ASP A 285 -4.35 10.33 -11.72
CA ASP A 285 -4.29 11.65 -12.35
C ASP A 285 -5.58 11.96 -13.11
N SER A 286 -6.13 10.97 -13.81
CA SER A 286 -7.44 11.10 -14.46
C SER A 286 -8.55 11.35 -13.45
N LEU A 287 -8.57 10.58 -12.35
CA LEU A 287 -9.53 10.74 -11.27
C LEU A 287 -9.47 12.13 -10.63
N LEU A 288 -8.27 12.65 -10.40
CA LEU A 288 -8.06 13.98 -9.82
C LEU A 288 -8.43 15.10 -10.79
N HIS A 289 -8.16 14.90 -12.08
CA HIS A 289 -8.56 15.87 -13.12
C HIS A 289 -10.07 16.02 -13.16
N ASP A 290 -10.80 14.92 -13.17
CA ASP A 290 -12.25 14.91 -13.18
C ASP A 290 -12.88 15.41 -11.88
N GLY A 291 -12.21 15.15 -10.74
CA GLY A 291 -12.70 15.47 -9.41
C GLY A 291 -12.29 16.82 -8.86
N ARG A 292 -11.47 17.60 -9.59
CA ARG A 292 -11.16 18.96 -9.16
C ARG A 292 -12.38 19.83 -9.23
N CYS A 293 -12.76 20.43 -8.11
CA CYS A 293 -13.79 21.45 -8.10
C CYS A 293 -13.30 22.60 -8.99
N SER A 294 -14.14 23.01 -9.96
CA SER A 294 -13.90 24.23 -10.74
C SER A 294 -14.00 25.41 -9.78
N THR A 295 -12.92 25.73 -9.11
CA THR A 295 -12.84 26.95 -8.30
C THR A 295 -12.75 28.10 -9.27
N THR A 296 -13.91 28.69 -9.58
CA THR A 296 -13.95 30.12 -9.93
C THR A 296 -13.08 30.84 -8.89
N GLU A 297 -12.22 31.72 -9.35
CA GLU A 297 -11.23 32.53 -8.64
C GLU A 297 -11.71 33.08 -7.27
N ALA A 298 -12.01 32.24 -6.31
CA ALA A 298 -12.09 32.63 -4.93
C ALA A 298 -10.68 33.04 -4.51
N SER A 299 -10.53 34.30 -4.14
CA SER A 299 -9.23 34.91 -3.86
C SER A 299 -8.36 34.02 -2.98
N ALA A 300 -7.05 33.97 -3.23
CA ALA A 300 -6.08 33.25 -2.42
C ALA A 300 -6.22 33.52 -0.91
N ASP A 301 -6.77 34.68 -0.54
CA ASP A 301 -7.05 35.09 0.83
C ASP A 301 -8.29 34.41 1.45
N ALA A 302 -9.32 34.04 0.66
CA ALA A 302 -10.46 33.27 1.14
C ALA A 302 -10.04 31.85 1.44
N ARG A 303 -9.22 31.23 0.59
CA ARG A 303 -8.64 29.88 0.82
C ARG A 303 -7.76 29.83 2.07
N LYS A 304 -6.96 30.89 2.32
CA LYS A 304 -6.14 30.98 3.54
C LYS A 304 -6.97 31.01 4.81
N ARG A 305 -8.12 31.71 4.81
CA ARG A 305 -9.03 31.76 5.96
C ARG A 305 -9.74 30.42 6.16
N GLU A 306 -10.13 29.75 5.10
CA GLU A 306 -10.83 28.48 5.14
C GLU A 306 -9.89 27.35 5.61
N ALA A 307 -8.65 27.30 5.12
CA ALA A 307 -7.60 26.41 5.60
C ALA A 307 -7.30 26.60 7.10
N GLN A 308 -7.32 27.84 7.59
CA GLN A 308 -7.16 28.14 9.00
C GLN A 308 -8.32 27.60 9.85
N ASN A 309 -9.55 27.65 9.34
CA ASN A 309 -10.74 27.19 10.06
C ASN A 309 -10.86 25.65 10.07
N VAL A 310 -10.51 24.97 8.99
CA VAL A 310 -10.53 23.51 8.89
C VAL A 310 -9.53 22.86 9.86
N LEU A 311 -8.34 23.45 10.00
CA LEU A 311 -7.32 22.96 10.93
C LEU A 311 -7.59 23.35 12.41
N SER A 312 -8.63 24.13 12.68
CA SER A 312 -9.02 24.50 14.06
C SER A 312 -10.13 23.63 14.63
N ARG A 313 -10.69 22.74 13.84
CA ARG A 313 -11.65 21.70 14.25
C ARG A 313 -10.95 20.38 14.53
#